data_049a6027b33c8dfdf57ef2e00ae1f6d0
#
_entry.id   049a6027b33c8dfdf57ef2e00ae1f6d0
#
_cell.length_a   1.000
_cell.length_b   1.000
_cell.length_c   1.000
_cell.angle_alpha   90.00
_cell.angle_beta   90.00
_cell.angle_gamma   90.00
#
_symmetry.space_group_name_H-M   'P 1'
#
loop_
_entity.id
_entity.type
_entity.pdbx_description
1 polymer ?
#
loop_
_entity_poly.entity_id
_entity_poly.type
_entity_poly.pdbx_seq_one_letter_code
_entity_poly.pdbx_strand_id
1 'polypeptide(L)'
;DPVLATAPTGAVLVRAGETVTQETLARLGVARSTPAPRSARAPEIAGLLVLAGLLAFFLFRYTRYHQRRFRKVRNLHALLVIAILSMLLIARAIFWIVHGVVDDLAPPFDDPGSYAYVVPVAGGAILVALLANGRISMVFSAFTALLFGAMRGFDAHALTWALLVQWAGVYAITTYRERSALLRAGLLAGLAGAAAVLAVEGLRGSLASPAVALYGAALAFAGGAIGAGLLVSFALPLFESLFRVLTDIRLLELSNINNPLLSQFAVKAPGSYNHSLIVGTLAEEAAKSIGANSLFCRVAAFYHDIGKIRKPEYYVENQRGGNPHDRLSPYMSALIIAAHVKDGVRLAREAGLPEQIVDIVPQHHGTRVMGYFYDKARRSSDPSLGPVAEADFRYPGPKPQTREAAIFMLSDAVEAAARTVDDPTPGRLGEVIHKVTRAIVLDRQLDECDLTFADLEKIEGAFLRALSSMYHHRVDYPGFDFGRGPRSDGRAAPAPAERRGAKGPLR
;
A
#
# COMPACT_ATOMS: atom_id res chain seq x y z
N ASP A 1 26.72 -60.49 -26.44
CA ASP A 1 25.66 -59.52 -26.87
C ASP A 1 24.59 -59.49 -25.81
N PRO A 2 24.25 -58.34 -25.28
CA PRO A 2 23.16 -58.23 -24.33
C PRO A 2 21.84 -58.47 -25.07
N VAL A 3 21.13 -59.57 -24.72
CA VAL A 3 19.80 -59.82 -25.21
C VAL A 3 18.84 -58.78 -24.66
N LEU A 4 18.47 -57.81 -25.49
CA LEU A 4 17.45 -56.81 -25.19
C LEU A 4 16.06 -57.53 -25.11
N ALA A 5 15.65 -57.93 -23.92
CA ALA A 5 14.28 -58.42 -23.69
C ALA A 5 13.33 -57.21 -23.65
N THR A 6 12.53 -57.02 -24.70
CA THR A 6 11.49 -56.01 -24.73
C THR A 6 10.23 -56.53 -24.05
N ALA A 7 9.78 -55.92 -22.98
CA ALA A 7 8.47 -56.21 -22.37
C ALA A 7 7.42 -55.31 -23.04
N PRO A 8 6.29 -55.84 -23.53
CA PRO A 8 5.21 -55.06 -24.09
C PRO A 8 4.55 -54.16 -23.04
N THR A 9 4.07 -53.00 -23.45
CA THR A 9 3.35 -52.08 -22.54
C THR A 9 2.16 -52.77 -21.89
N GLY A 10 2.11 -52.76 -20.54
CA GLY A 10 1.07 -53.46 -19.76
C GLY A 10 1.46 -54.87 -19.31
N ALA A 11 2.65 -55.38 -19.63
CA ALA A 11 3.13 -56.66 -19.13
C ALA A 11 3.33 -56.59 -17.61
N VAL A 12 2.88 -57.61 -16.89
CA VAL A 12 3.10 -57.77 -15.45
C VAL A 12 4.55 -58.15 -15.24
N LEU A 13 5.34 -57.27 -14.66
CA LEU A 13 6.78 -57.50 -14.39
C LEU A 13 6.99 -58.36 -13.14
N VAL A 14 6.11 -58.23 -12.13
CA VAL A 14 6.12 -59.00 -10.87
C VAL A 14 4.69 -59.10 -10.35
N ARG A 15 4.28 -60.25 -9.86
CA ARG A 15 2.99 -60.45 -9.20
C ARG A 15 3.10 -60.30 -7.69
N ALA A 16 2.03 -59.86 -7.03
CA ALA A 16 1.98 -59.80 -5.58
C ALA A 16 2.20 -61.18 -4.96
N GLY A 17 3.19 -61.32 -4.06
CA GLY A 17 3.57 -62.59 -3.46
C GLY A 17 4.69 -63.35 -4.19
N GLU A 18 5.19 -62.88 -5.33
CA GLU A 18 6.29 -63.46 -6.08
C GLU A 18 7.65 -63.04 -5.44
N THR A 19 8.60 -63.99 -5.38
CA THR A 19 9.94 -63.71 -4.83
C THR A 19 10.71 -62.79 -5.77
N VAL A 20 11.16 -61.64 -5.26
CA VAL A 20 11.94 -60.65 -6.03
C VAL A 20 13.36 -61.19 -6.24
N THR A 21 13.70 -61.62 -7.46
CA THR A 21 15.04 -61.99 -7.86
C THR A 21 15.87 -60.81 -8.36
N GLN A 22 17.20 -61.01 -8.49
CA GLN A 22 18.07 -59.93 -9.06
C GLN A 22 17.67 -59.57 -10.50
N GLU A 23 17.15 -60.52 -11.29
CA GLU A 23 16.64 -60.28 -12.61
C GLU A 23 15.35 -59.43 -12.58
N THR A 24 14.47 -59.70 -11.62
CA THR A 24 13.26 -58.92 -11.39
C THR A 24 13.58 -57.48 -10.97
N LEU A 25 14.62 -57.29 -10.10
CA LEU A 25 15.10 -55.95 -9.71
C LEU A 25 15.70 -55.19 -10.90
N ALA A 26 16.50 -55.88 -11.76
CA ALA A 26 17.02 -55.27 -12.97
C ALA A 26 15.92 -54.81 -13.93
N ARG A 27 14.89 -55.66 -14.16
CA ARG A 27 13.71 -55.35 -15.00
C ARG A 27 12.91 -54.15 -14.43
N LEU A 28 12.71 -54.10 -13.11
CA LEU A 28 12.06 -52.98 -12.44
C LEU A 28 12.89 -51.69 -12.51
N GLY A 29 14.23 -51.80 -12.42
CA GLY A 29 15.15 -50.70 -12.61
C GLY A 29 15.05 -50.07 -14.01
N VAL A 30 15.07 -50.92 -15.05
CA VAL A 30 14.89 -50.47 -16.45
C VAL A 30 13.50 -49.88 -16.68
N ALA A 31 12.46 -50.49 -16.13
CA ALA A 31 11.09 -49.96 -16.25
C ALA A 31 10.90 -48.60 -15.56
N ARG A 32 11.59 -48.37 -14.44
CA ARG A 32 11.60 -47.07 -13.74
C ARG A 32 12.39 -45.98 -14.48
N SER A 33 13.51 -46.38 -15.14
CA SER A 33 14.35 -45.46 -15.89
C SER A 33 13.85 -45.13 -17.31
N THR A 34 12.92 -45.99 -17.85
CA THR A 34 12.37 -45.77 -19.19
C THR A 34 11.23 -44.73 -19.15
N PRO A 35 11.41 -43.54 -19.75
CA PRO A 35 10.34 -42.55 -19.75
C PRO A 35 9.11 -43.08 -20.46
N ALA A 36 7.96 -42.94 -19.86
CA ALA A 36 6.66 -43.28 -20.50
C ALA A 36 6.56 -42.59 -21.88
N PRO A 37 6.07 -43.27 -22.92
CA PRO A 37 5.93 -42.68 -24.24
C PRO A 37 5.08 -41.40 -24.15
N ARG A 38 5.42 -40.39 -24.94
CA ARG A 38 4.76 -39.06 -24.92
C ARG A 38 3.23 -39.16 -25.09
N SER A 39 2.74 -40.16 -25.85
CA SER A 39 1.32 -40.44 -26.04
C SER A 39 0.61 -40.89 -24.75
N ALA A 40 1.30 -41.60 -23.84
CA ALA A 40 0.72 -42.05 -22.58
C ALA A 40 0.53 -40.88 -21.57
N ARG A 41 1.24 -39.74 -21.77
CA ARG A 41 1.11 -38.55 -20.94
C ARG A 41 0.06 -37.55 -21.45
N ALA A 42 -0.48 -37.78 -22.66
CA ALA A 42 -1.46 -36.88 -23.27
C ALA A 42 -2.74 -36.68 -22.40
N PRO A 43 -3.38 -37.71 -21.82
CA PRO A 43 -4.55 -37.51 -20.95
C PRO A 43 -4.19 -36.80 -19.64
N GLU A 44 -3.01 -37.03 -19.06
CA GLU A 44 -2.54 -36.33 -17.86
C GLU A 44 -2.35 -34.84 -18.13
N ILE A 45 -1.72 -34.51 -19.26
CA ILE A 45 -1.53 -33.12 -19.69
C ILE A 45 -2.88 -32.45 -19.97
N ALA A 46 -3.80 -33.14 -20.65
CA ALA A 46 -5.13 -32.61 -20.92
C ALA A 46 -5.90 -32.36 -19.61
N GLY A 47 -5.88 -33.30 -18.67
CA GLY A 47 -6.47 -33.13 -17.34
C GLY A 47 -5.89 -31.93 -16.58
N LEU A 48 -4.57 -31.79 -16.60
CA LEU A 48 -3.89 -30.65 -15.97
C LEU A 48 -4.29 -29.31 -16.61
N LEU A 49 -4.38 -29.26 -17.95
CA LEU A 49 -4.82 -28.05 -18.65
C LEU A 49 -6.25 -27.68 -18.34
N VAL A 50 -7.16 -28.65 -18.28
CA VAL A 50 -8.55 -28.42 -17.88
C VAL A 50 -8.63 -27.91 -16.44
N LEU A 51 -7.91 -28.54 -15.52
CA LEU A 51 -7.88 -28.12 -14.12
C LEU A 51 -7.30 -26.71 -13.96
N ALA A 52 -6.16 -26.43 -14.59
CA ALA A 52 -5.55 -25.11 -14.60
C ALA A 52 -6.48 -24.04 -15.22
N GLY A 53 -7.17 -24.39 -16.29
CA GLY A 53 -8.17 -23.52 -16.95
C GLY A 53 -9.36 -23.19 -16.05
N LEU A 54 -9.92 -24.20 -15.36
CA LEU A 54 -11.01 -24.00 -14.40
C LEU A 54 -10.57 -23.12 -13.23
N LEU A 55 -9.40 -23.36 -12.67
CA LEU A 55 -8.85 -22.57 -11.58
C LEU A 55 -8.54 -21.13 -12.01
N ALA A 56 -7.96 -20.95 -13.19
CA ALA A 56 -7.73 -19.62 -13.77
C ALA A 56 -9.06 -18.87 -14.00
N PHE A 57 -10.11 -19.58 -14.46
CA PHE A 57 -11.44 -19.02 -14.61
C PHE A 57 -12.03 -18.57 -13.26
N PHE A 58 -11.94 -19.39 -12.21
CA PHE A 58 -12.43 -19.01 -10.88
C PHE A 58 -11.62 -17.86 -10.29
N LEU A 59 -10.31 -17.87 -10.43
CA LEU A 59 -9.44 -16.75 -9.99
C LEU A 59 -9.81 -15.47 -10.74
N PHE A 60 -10.02 -15.53 -12.05
CA PHE A 60 -10.47 -14.41 -12.86
C PHE A 60 -11.84 -13.88 -12.42
N ARG A 61 -12.81 -14.76 -12.23
CA ARG A 61 -14.17 -14.40 -11.75
C ARG A 61 -14.12 -13.76 -10.36
N TYR A 62 -13.36 -14.35 -9.46
CA TYR A 62 -13.17 -13.84 -8.09
C TYR A 62 -12.54 -12.44 -8.10
N THR A 63 -11.44 -12.27 -8.82
CA THR A 63 -10.75 -10.97 -8.91
C THR A 63 -11.62 -9.92 -9.57
N ARG A 64 -12.32 -10.25 -10.67
CA ARG A 64 -13.23 -9.33 -11.36
C ARG A 64 -14.40 -8.86 -10.48
N TYR A 65 -14.96 -9.78 -9.69
CA TYR A 65 -16.04 -9.44 -8.75
C TYR A 65 -15.57 -8.49 -7.65
N HIS A 66 -14.37 -8.72 -7.11
CA HIS A 66 -13.81 -7.91 -6.03
C HIS A 66 -13.09 -6.65 -6.54
N GLN A 67 -12.73 -6.56 -7.82
CA GLN A 67 -12.00 -5.43 -8.41
C GLN A 67 -12.80 -4.12 -8.36
N ARG A 68 -14.14 -4.16 -8.39
CA ARG A 68 -14.98 -2.97 -8.23
C ARG A 68 -14.71 -2.25 -6.90
N ARG A 69 -14.28 -2.98 -5.88
CA ARG A 69 -13.94 -2.47 -4.55
C ARG A 69 -12.45 -2.11 -4.41
N PHE A 70 -11.57 -2.58 -5.33
CA PHE A 70 -10.12 -2.46 -5.23
C PHE A 70 -9.51 -2.03 -6.58
N ARG A 71 -9.72 -0.78 -6.99
CA ARG A 71 -9.13 -0.20 -8.21
C ARG A 71 -7.59 0.00 -8.16
N LYS A 72 -6.89 -0.56 -7.17
CA LYS A 72 -5.46 -0.30 -6.92
C LYS A 72 -4.50 -0.80 -8.00
N VAL A 73 -4.83 -1.85 -8.74
CA VAL A 73 -3.88 -2.48 -9.68
C VAL A 73 -4.45 -2.47 -11.10
N ARG A 74 -3.86 -1.63 -11.93
CA ARG A 74 -4.09 -1.69 -13.39
C ARG A 74 -3.45 -2.99 -13.89
N ASN A 75 -4.22 -3.85 -14.58
CA ASN A 75 -3.77 -5.15 -15.08
C ASN A 75 -3.47 -6.22 -13.99
N LEU A 76 -4.27 -6.26 -12.92
CA LEU A 76 -4.14 -7.28 -11.86
C LEU A 76 -3.99 -8.71 -12.40
N HIS A 77 -4.71 -9.07 -13.47
CA HIS A 77 -4.63 -10.41 -14.06
C HIS A 77 -3.25 -10.71 -14.64
N ALA A 78 -2.63 -9.73 -15.32
CA ALA A 78 -1.27 -9.87 -15.84
C ALA A 78 -0.25 -10.04 -14.71
N LEU A 79 -0.42 -9.27 -13.60
CA LEU A 79 0.41 -9.42 -12.40
C LEU A 79 0.32 -10.84 -11.85
N LEU A 80 -0.91 -11.39 -11.67
CA LEU A 80 -1.10 -12.72 -11.13
C LEU A 80 -0.49 -13.80 -12.05
N VAL A 81 -0.70 -13.69 -13.37
CA VAL A 81 -0.12 -14.64 -14.34
C VAL A 81 1.41 -14.60 -14.30
N ILE A 82 2.02 -13.41 -14.31
CA ILE A 82 3.48 -13.28 -14.25
C ILE A 82 4.02 -13.83 -12.93
N ALA A 83 3.35 -13.56 -11.80
CA ALA A 83 3.76 -14.10 -10.50
C ALA A 83 3.68 -15.65 -10.46
N ILE A 84 2.62 -16.25 -11.04
CA ILE A 84 2.49 -17.70 -11.16
C ILE A 84 3.62 -18.27 -12.00
N LEU A 85 3.80 -17.74 -13.22
CA LEU A 85 4.82 -18.23 -14.16
C LEU A 85 6.22 -18.10 -13.59
N SER A 86 6.55 -16.99 -12.94
CA SER A 86 7.86 -16.77 -12.30
C SER A 86 8.10 -17.81 -11.21
N MET A 87 7.10 -18.08 -10.36
CA MET A 87 7.22 -19.06 -9.29
C MET A 87 7.40 -20.49 -9.82
N LEU A 88 6.62 -20.89 -10.84
CA LEU A 88 6.75 -22.19 -11.47
C LEU A 88 8.11 -22.35 -12.17
N LEU A 89 8.60 -21.29 -12.81
CA LEU A 89 9.92 -21.30 -13.46
C LEU A 89 11.04 -21.46 -12.43
N ILE A 90 10.99 -20.74 -11.31
CA ILE A 90 11.94 -20.88 -10.20
C ILE A 90 11.92 -22.30 -9.65
N ALA A 91 10.73 -22.85 -9.37
CA ALA A 91 10.60 -24.23 -8.91
C ALA A 91 11.20 -25.23 -9.92
N ARG A 92 10.91 -25.05 -11.21
CA ARG A 92 11.44 -25.91 -12.27
C ARG A 92 12.96 -25.82 -12.38
N ALA A 93 13.52 -24.61 -12.27
CA ALA A 93 14.96 -24.41 -12.28
C ALA A 93 15.66 -25.10 -11.10
N ILE A 94 15.09 -24.97 -9.89
CA ILE A 94 15.61 -25.66 -8.70
C ILE A 94 15.57 -27.17 -8.90
N PHE A 95 14.45 -27.74 -9.36
CA PHE A 95 14.35 -29.18 -9.63
C PHE A 95 15.33 -29.66 -10.69
N TRP A 96 15.60 -28.85 -11.72
CA TRP A 96 16.55 -29.18 -12.75
C TRP A 96 18.00 -29.23 -12.19
N ILE A 97 18.38 -28.23 -11.37
CA ILE A 97 19.68 -28.18 -10.72
C ILE A 97 19.86 -29.38 -9.77
N VAL A 98 18.84 -29.65 -8.94
CA VAL A 98 18.87 -30.76 -7.98
C VAL A 98 19.08 -32.12 -8.66
N HIS A 99 18.36 -32.38 -9.78
CA HIS A 99 18.54 -33.62 -10.54
C HIS A 99 19.95 -33.80 -11.10
N GLY A 100 20.68 -32.74 -11.32
CA GLY A 100 22.05 -32.80 -11.81
C GLY A 100 23.13 -33.04 -10.75
N VAL A 101 22.74 -32.98 -9.45
CA VAL A 101 23.74 -32.99 -8.35
C VAL A 101 23.41 -34.09 -7.30
N VAL A 102 22.14 -34.40 -7.12
CA VAL A 102 21.67 -35.19 -5.97
C VAL A 102 22.16 -36.65 -5.96
N ASP A 103 22.34 -37.23 -7.16
CA ASP A 103 22.74 -38.63 -7.31
C ASP A 103 24.20 -38.91 -6.81
N ASP A 104 25.02 -37.85 -6.72
CA ASP A 104 26.41 -37.93 -6.27
C ASP A 104 26.56 -37.64 -4.76
N LEU A 105 25.46 -37.41 -4.01
CA LEU A 105 25.49 -37.02 -2.60
C LEU A 105 25.24 -38.22 -1.69
N ALA A 106 25.76 -38.15 -0.46
CA ALA A 106 25.53 -39.14 0.59
C ALA A 106 24.27 -38.78 1.41
N PRO A 107 23.59 -39.76 2.06
CA PRO A 107 22.49 -39.50 2.99
C PRO A 107 22.87 -38.50 4.09
N PRO A 108 21.97 -37.55 4.45
CA PRO A 108 20.57 -37.37 4.03
C PRO A 108 20.41 -36.47 2.80
N PHE A 109 21.47 -36.13 2.08
CA PHE A 109 21.50 -35.19 0.98
C PHE A 109 21.14 -35.80 -0.38
N ASP A 110 21.06 -37.11 -0.46
CA ASP A 110 20.72 -37.89 -1.65
C ASP A 110 19.20 -38.03 -1.92
N ASP A 111 18.34 -37.44 -1.05
CA ASP A 111 16.90 -37.46 -1.26
C ASP A 111 16.41 -36.28 -2.09
N PRO A 112 16.06 -36.46 -3.39
CA PRO A 112 15.57 -35.40 -4.25
C PRO A 112 14.21 -34.83 -3.77
N GLY A 113 13.47 -35.59 -2.95
CA GLY A 113 12.19 -35.17 -2.37
C GLY A 113 12.34 -33.99 -1.43
N SER A 114 13.37 -34.01 -0.58
CA SER A 114 13.67 -32.95 0.39
C SER A 114 13.94 -31.58 -0.24
N TYR A 115 14.56 -31.56 -1.40
CA TYR A 115 14.87 -30.28 -2.09
C TYR A 115 13.64 -29.54 -2.63
N ALA A 116 12.47 -30.18 -2.71
CA ALA A 116 11.25 -29.48 -3.02
C ALA A 116 10.92 -28.39 -1.98
N TYR A 117 11.35 -28.60 -0.75
CA TYR A 117 11.07 -27.70 0.36
C TYR A 117 11.93 -26.40 0.35
N VAL A 118 13.03 -26.36 -0.43
CA VAL A 118 13.81 -25.12 -0.57
C VAL A 118 13.15 -24.12 -1.52
N VAL A 119 12.18 -24.55 -2.32
CA VAL A 119 11.48 -23.66 -3.26
C VAL A 119 10.78 -22.53 -2.50
N PRO A 120 11.05 -21.25 -2.80
CA PRO A 120 10.53 -20.12 -2.05
C PRO A 120 9.06 -19.81 -2.39
N VAL A 121 8.17 -20.81 -2.23
CA VAL A 121 6.75 -20.72 -2.65
C VAL A 121 6.00 -19.57 -1.98
N ALA A 122 6.39 -19.17 -0.76
CA ALA A 122 5.77 -18.05 -0.06
C ALA A 122 6.04 -16.69 -0.75
N GLY A 123 7.15 -16.56 -1.49
CA GLY A 123 7.55 -15.31 -2.10
C GLY A 123 6.50 -14.74 -3.06
N GLY A 124 5.92 -15.58 -3.93
CA GLY A 124 4.86 -15.18 -4.83
C GLY A 124 3.59 -14.72 -4.09
N ALA A 125 3.21 -15.43 -3.04
CA ALA A 125 2.04 -15.08 -2.23
C ALA A 125 2.24 -13.77 -1.44
N ILE A 126 3.40 -13.58 -0.83
CA ILE A 126 3.77 -12.32 -0.13
C ILE A 126 3.74 -11.15 -1.12
N LEU A 127 4.33 -11.33 -2.32
CA LEU A 127 4.35 -10.30 -3.36
C LEU A 127 2.93 -9.90 -3.78
N VAL A 128 2.05 -10.88 -4.05
CA VAL A 128 0.65 -10.61 -4.39
C VAL A 128 -0.11 -9.95 -3.23
N ALA A 129 0.17 -10.32 -1.98
CA ALA A 129 -0.44 -9.69 -0.81
C ALA A 129 -0.10 -8.20 -0.71
N LEU A 130 1.15 -7.84 -0.99
CA LEU A 130 1.64 -6.44 -0.97
C LEU A 130 1.09 -5.62 -2.14
N LEU A 131 1.11 -6.18 -3.35
CA LEU A 131 0.73 -5.47 -4.56
C LEU A 131 -0.80 -5.38 -4.75
N ALA A 132 -1.55 -6.39 -4.31
CA ALA A 132 -3.01 -6.41 -4.42
C ALA A 132 -3.69 -6.33 -3.05
N ASN A 133 -3.83 -7.45 -2.38
CA ASN A 133 -4.28 -7.57 -0.97
C ASN A 133 -4.20 -9.03 -0.49
N GLY A 134 -4.28 -9.23 0.84
CA GLY A 134 -4.21 -10.56 1.46
C GLY A 134 -5.29 -11.53 1.00
N ARG A 135 -6.52 -11.08 0.73
CA ARG A 135 -7.62 -11.97 0.28
C ARG A 135 -7.37 -12.55 -1.11
N ILE A 136 -6.92 -11.73 -2.06
CA ILE A 136 -6.53 -12.19 -3.40
C ILE A 136 -5.33 -13.13 -3.29
N SER A 137 -4.38 -12.82 -2.42
CA SER A 137 -3.20 -13.64 -2.20
C SER A 137 -3.54 -15.00 -1.61
N MET A 138 -4.51 -15.13 -0.71
CA MET A 138 -4.96 -16.43 -0.20
C MET A 138 -5.54 -17.33 -1.31
N VAL A 139 -6.33 -16.76 -2.22
CA VAL A 139 -6.86 -17.51 -3.39
C VAL A 139 -5.73 -17.87 -4.36
N PHE A 140 -4.81 -16.93 -4.60
CA PHE A 140 -3.59 -17.16 -5.37
C PHE A 140 -2.75 -18.30 -4.77
N SER A 141 -2.59 -18.34 -3.45
CA SER A 141 -1.86 -19.39 -2.73
C SER A 141 -2.47 -20.77 -2.93
N ALA A 142 -3.79 -20.90 -2.85
CA ALA A 142 -4.47 -22.16 -3.11
C ALA A 142 -4.25 -22.66 -4.55
N PHE A 143 -4.30 -21.73 -5.51
CA PHE A 143 -4.04 -22.04 -6.91
C PHE A 143 -2.59 -22.49 -7.15
N THR A 144 -1.61 -21.73 -6.63
CA THR A 144 -0.19 -22.03 -6.83
C THR A 144 0.26 -23.28 -6.07
N ALA A 145 -0.31 -23.55 -4.89
CA ALA A 145 -0.04 -24.77 -4.15
C ALA A 145 -0.52 -26.02 -4.93
N LEU A 146 -1.68 -25.93 -5.58
CA LEU A 146 -2.19 -27.01 -6.42
C LEU A 146 -1.29 -27.24 -7.65
N LEU A 147 -0.85 -26.18 -8.32
CA LEU A 147 0.11 -26.29 -9.43
C LEU A 147 1.45 -26.89 -8.97
N PHE A 148 1.93 -26.49 -7.79
CA PHE A 148 3.15 -27.04 -7.21
C PHE A 148 3.00 -28.54 -6.89
N GLY A 149 1.88 -28.95 -6.29
CA GLY A 149 1.55 -30.35 -6.07
C GLY A 149 1.46 -31.16 -7.37
N ALA A 150 0.87 -30.58 -8.42
CA ALA A 150 0.81 -31.19 -9.75
C ALA A 150 2.20 -31.37 -10.38
N MET A 151 3.13 -30.40 -10.23
CA MET A 151 4.53 -30.54 -10.65
C MET A 151 5.26 -31.70 -9.95
N ARG A 152 4.78 -32.10 -8.78
CA ARG A 152 5.27 -33.21 -7.97
C ARG A 152 4.47 -34.51 -8.18
N GLY A 153 3.78 -34.65 -9.29
CA GLY A 153 2.97 -35.83 -9.59
C GLY A 153 1.67 -35.93 -8.78
N PHE A 154 1.04 -34.80 -8.48
CA PHE A 154 -0.15 -34.67 -7.63
C PHE A 154 0.09 -35.10 -6.18
N ASP A 155 1.29 -34.85 -5.66
CA ASP A 155 1.63 -35.09 -4.26
C ASP A 155 0.82 -34.19 -3.33
N ALA A 156 -0.15 -34.76 -2.62
CA ALA A 156 -1.00 -34.05 -1.67
C ALA A 156 -0.21 -33.45 -0.49
N HIS A 157 0.91 -34.05 -0.11
CA HIS A 157 1.76 -33.55 0.95
C HIS A 157 2.52 -32.31 0.53
N ALA A 158 3.06 -32.30 -0.71
CA ALA A 158 3.72 -31.12 -1.27
C ALA A 158 2.72 -29.96 -1.45
N LEU A 159 1.49 -30.26 -1.88
CA LEU A 159 0.40 -29.28 -1.96
C LEU A 159 0.10 -28.67 -0.59
N THR A 160 -0.13 -29.53 0.41
CA THR A 160 -0.48 -29.10 1.77
C THR A 160 0.63 -28.23 2.38
N TRP A 161 1.88 -28.68 2.26
CA TRP A 161 3.05 -27.91 2.68
C TRP A 161 3.09 -26.55 2.01
N ALA A 162 3.00 -26.49 0.67
CA ALA A 162 3.06 -25.25 -0.07
C ALA A 162 1.95 -24.27 0.32
N LEU A 163 0.74 -24.78 0.59
CA LEU A 163 -0.40 -23.96 1.03
C LEU A 163 -0.15 -23.34 2.40
N LEU A 164 0.30 -24.15 3.37
CA LEU A 164 0.56 -23.68 4.74
C LEU A 164 1.67 -22.62 4.79
N VAL A 165 2.76 -22.85 4.06
CA VAL A 165 3.89 -21.90 3.98
C VAL A 165 3.46 -20.57 3.36
N GLN A 166 2.70 -20.61 2.28
CA GLN A 166 2.18 -19.40 1.63
C GLN A 166 1.22 -18.63 2.55
N TRP A 167 0.29 -19.32 3.21
CA TRP A 167 -0.65 -18.68 4.13
C TRP A 167 0.05 -18.06 5.34
N ALA A 168 1.07 -18.70 5.88
CA ALA A 168 1.89 -18.14 6.95
C ALA A 168 2.57 -16.83 6.51
N GLY A 169 3.15 -16.80 5.31
CA GLY A 169 3.74 -15.60 4.72
C GLY A 169 2.73 -14.48 4.49
N VAL A 170 1.55 -14.81 3.96
CA VAL A 170 0.46 -13.83 3.75
C VAL A 170 -0.04 -13.27 5.08
N TYR A 171 -0.26 -14.13 6.07
CA TYR A 171 -0.67 -13.70 7.41
C TYR A 171 0.34 -12.70 8.01
N ALA A 172 1.62 -13.06 7.96
CA ALA A 172 2.67 -12.22 8.50
C ALA A 172 2.72 -10.83 7.83
N ILE A 173 2.68 -10.77 6.49
CA ILE A 173 2.81 -9.50 5.78
C ILE A 173 1.57 -8.61 5.92
N THR A 174 0.39 -9.18 6.10
CA THR A 174 -0.85 -8.40 6.30
C THR A 174 -0.97 -7.84 7.72
N THR A 175 -0.26 -8.43 8.67
CA THR A 175 -0.26 -8.00 10.08
C THR A 175 0.74 -6.88 10.34
N TYR A 176 1.88 -6.87 9.64
CA TYR A 176 2.97 -5.92 9.85
C TYR A 176 3.09 -4.95 8.66
N ARG A 177 3.23 -3.65 8.91
CA ARG A 177 3.32 -2.59 7.90
C ARG A 177 4.67 -1.88 7.83
N GLU A 178 5.71 -2.46 8.43
CA GLU A 178 7.06 -1.89 8.47
C GLU A 178 7.97 -2.54 7.42
N ARG A 179 9.13 -1.93 7.12
CA ARG A 179 10.15 -2.55 6.24
C ARG A 179 10.62 -3.91 6.74
N SER A 180 10.73 -4.08 8.06
CA SER A 180 11.05 -5.35 8.70
C SER A 180 9.99 -6.44 8.45
N ALA A 181 8.80 -6.07 7.97
CA ALA A 181 7.71 -7.01 7.69
C ALA A 181 8.07 -8.07 6.66
N LEU A 182 8.88 -7.72 5.65
CA LEU A 182 9.35 -8.68 4.64
C LEU A 182 10.21 -9.79 5.26
N LEU A 183 11.16 -9.41 6.12
CA LEU A 183 12.02 -10.37 6.82
C LEU A 183 11.20 -11.23 7.79
N ARG A 184 10.29 -10.62 8.55
CA ARG A 184 9.39 -11.34 9.47
C ARG A 184 8.47 -12.30 8.72
N ALA A 185 7.94 -11.90 7.56
CA ALA A 185 7.09 -12.75 6.75
C ALA A 185 7.87 -13.96 6.20
N GLY A 186 9.10 -13.75 5.72
CA GLY A 186 9.99 -14.83 5.33
C GLY A 186 10.30 -15.77 6.48
N LEU A 187 10.66 -15.22 7.66
CA LEU A 187 10.98 -16.00 8.85
C LEU A 187 9.80 -16.86 9.32
N LEU A 188 8.59 -16.28 9.41
CA LEU A 188 7.37 -17.01 9.79
C LEU A 188 7.00 -18.06 8.75
N ALA A 189 7.14 -17.77 7.45
CA ALA A 189 6.95 -18.74 6.39
C ALA A 189 7.97 -19.89 6.51
N GLY A 190 9.22 -19.60 6.82
CA GLY A 190 10.27 -20.60 7.04
C GLY A 190 10.00 -21.49 8.25
N LEU A 191 9.62 -20.90 9.40
CA LEU A 191 9.26 -21.65 10.60
C LEU A 191 8.02 -22.54 10.37
N ALA A 192 6.99 -22.00 9.75
CA ALA A 192 5.79 -22.74 9.39
C ALA A 192 6.12 -23.87 8.40
N GLY A 193 7.02 -23.60 7.45
CA GLY A 193 7.49 -24.59 6.47
C GLY A 193 8.23 -25.75 7.13
N ALA A 194 9.15 -25.46 8.04
CA ALA A 194 9.88 -26.49 8.79
C ALA A 194 8.93 -27.35 9.64
N ALA A 195 8.00 -26.71 10.36
CA ALA A 195 7.00 -27.42 11.15
C ALA A 195 6.08 -28.28 10.28
N ALA A 196 5.66 -27.77 9.11
CA ALA A 196 4.82 -28.49 8.18
C ALA A 196 5.55 -29.71 7.56
N VAL A 197 6.87 -29.61 7.26
CA VAL A 197 7.68 -30.76 6.81
C VAL A 197 7.68 -31.86 7.87
N LEU A 198 8.00 -31.51 9.12
CA LEU A 198 8.02 -32.50 10.20
C LEU A 198 6.65 -33.19 10.40
N ALA A 199 5.56 -32.42 10.31
CA ALA A 199 4.22 -32.99 10.39
C ALA A 199 3.89 -33.90 9.20
N VAL A 200 4.23 -33.50 7.98
CA VAL A 200 4.01 -34.27 6.74
C VAL A 200 4.83 -35.57 6.77
N GLU A 201 6.11 -35.50 7.14
CA GLU A 201 6.96 -36.70 7.25
C GLU A 201 6.47 -37.64 8.37
N GLY A 202 5.92 -37.08 9.46
CA GLY A 202 5.23 -37.85 10.49
C GLY A 202 4.03 -38.64 9.94
N LEU A 203 3.19 -37.98 9.14
CA LEU A 203 2.01 -38.61 8.50
C LEU A 203 2.40 -39.68 7.48
N ARG A 204 3.53 -39.54 6.81
CA ARG A 204 4.08 -40.55 5.89
C ARG A 204 4.67 -41.75 6.59
N GLY A 205 4.86 -41.70 7.90
CA GLY A 205 5.59 -42.72 8.65
C GLY A 205 7.09 -42.72 8.40
N SER A 206 7.63 -41.71 7.72
CA SER A 206 9.05 -41.59 7.34
C SER A 206 9.94 -41.00 8.44
N LEU A 207 9.42 -40.77 9.65
CA LEU A 207 10.21 -40.40 10.83
C LEU A 207 11.21 -41.52 11.22
N ALA A 208 11.18 -42.69 10.59
CA ALA A 208 12.20 -43.71 10.67
C ALA A 208 13.59 -43.23 10.16
N SER A 209 13.62 -42.18 9.33
CA SER A 209 14.84 -41.49 8.89
C SER A 209 14.85 -40.05 9.37
N PRO A 210 15.12 -39.80 10.68
CA PRO A 210 15.00 -38.45 11.26
C PRO A 210 15.97 -37.44 10.60
N ALA A 211 17.11 -37.89 10.09
CA ALA A 211 18.06 -37.02 9.39
C ALA A 211 17.48 -36.42 8.12
N VAL A 212 16.75 -37.19 7.32
CA VAL A 212 16.07 -36.71 6.09
C VAL A 212 14.97 -35.71 6.45
N ALA A 213 14.15 -36.01 7.46
CA ALA A 213 13.09 -35.10 7.92
C ALA A 213 13.64 -33.77 8.43
N LEU A 214 14.73 -33.81 9.21
CA LEU A 214 15.40 -32.60 9.71
C LEU A 214 16.05 -31.80 8.58
N TYR A 215 16.65 -32.48 7.60
CA TYR A 215 17.23 -31.84 6.42
C TYR A 215 16.14 -31.14 5.59
N GLY A 216 15.02 -31.83 5.32
CA GLY A 216 13.86 -31.23 4.65
C GLY A 216 13.31 -30.03 5.40
N ALA A 217 13.23 -30.09 6.73
CA ALA A 217 12.80 -28.97 7.57
C ALA A 217 13.78 -27.78 7.51
N ALA A 218 15.09 -28.05 7.49
CA ALA A 218 16.12 -27.00 7.32
C ALA A 218 16.02 -26.34 5.94
N LEU A 219 15.79 -27.10 4.87
CA LEU A 219 15.56 -26.59 3.52
C LEU A 219 14.28 -25.75 3.44
N ALA A 220 13.18 -26.19 4.08
CA ALA A 220 11.93 -25.43 4.15
C ALA A 220 12.12 -24.12 4.90
N PHE A 221 12.87 -24.12 5.99
CA PHE A 221 13.22 -22.90 6.71
C PHE A 221 14.04 -21.95 5.83
N ALA A 222 15.07 -22.45 5.17
CA ALA A 222 15.90 -21.65 4.27
C ALA A 222 15.08 -21.07 3.08
N GLY A 223 14.25 -21.88 2.45
CA GLY A 223 13.38 -21.45 1.35
C GLY A 223 12.37 -20.38 1.75
N GLY A 224 11.80 -20.48 2.95
CA GLY A 224 10.90 -19.46 3.49
C GLY A 224 11.65 -18.22 3.99
N ALA A 225 12.57 -18.40 4.93
CA ALA A 225 13.22 -17.28 5.61
C ALA A 225 14.16 -16.48 4.69
N ILE A 226 14.98 -17.17 3.91
CA ILE A 226 15.97 -16.54 3.04
C ILE A 226 15.40 -16.37 1.63
N GLY A 227 14.93 -17.48 1.03
CA GLY A 227 14.50 -17.50 -0.35
C GLY A 227 13.31 -16.58 -0.61
N ALA A 228 12.21 -16.69 0.17
CA ALA A 228 11.05 -15.86 -0.02
C ALA A 228 11.31 -14.39 0.36
N GLY A 229 12.03 -14.13 1.46
CA GLY A 229 12.37 -12.79 1.91
C GLY A 229 13.24 -12.03 0.90
N LEU A 230 14.30 -12.65 0.38
CA LEU A 230 15.15 -12.06 -0.65
C LEU A 230 14.41 -11.88 -1.98
N LEU A 231 13.69 -12.93 -2.43
CA LEU A 231 12.94 -12.88 -3.68
C LEU A 231 11.98 -11.68 -3.71
N VAL A 232 11.20 -11.50 -2.63
CA VAL A 232 10.25 -10.38 -2.54
C VAL A 232 10.96 -9.05 -2.48
N SER A 233 12.06 -8.93 -1.74
CA SER A 233 12.82 -7.68 -1.62
C SER A 233 13.36 -7.19 -2.97
N PHE A 234 13.79 -8.10 -3.85
CA PHE A 234 14.25 -7.76 -5.20
C PHE A 234 13.12 -7.61 -6.21
N ALA A 235 12.08 -8.46 -6.12
CA ALA A 235 10.97 -8.45 -7.05
C ALA A 235 10.01 -7.28 -6.83
N LEU A 236 9.80 -6.85 -5.58
CA LEU A 236 8.81 -5.82 -5.23
C LEU A 236 9.01 -4.51 -6.00
N PRO A 237 10.20 -3.87 -6.02
CA PRO A 237 10.40 -2.63 -6.76
C PRO A 237 10.17 -2.78 -8.27
N LEU A 238 10.56 -3.93 -8.83
CA LEU A 238 10.34 -4.24 -10.24
C LEU A 238 8.84 -4.32 -10.57
N PHE A 239 8.08 -5.04 -9.75
CA PHE A 239 6.63 -5.20 -9.92
C PHE A 239 5.87 -3.89 -9.64
N GLU A 240 6.28 -3.09 -8.65
CA GLU A 240 5.74 -1.75 -8.40
C GLU A 240 5.87 -0.86 -9.65
N SER A 241 7.06 -0.85 -10.26
CA SER A 241 7.34 -0.08 -11.48
C SER A 241 6.55 -0.60 -12.68
N LEU A 242 6.57 -1.92 -12.93
CA LEU A 242 5.93 -2.56 -14.08
C LEU A 242 4.40 -2.39 -14.06
N PHE A 243 3.79 -2.54 -12.91
CA PHE A 243 2.33 -2.47 -12.72
C PHE A 243 1.84 -1.11 -12.21
N ARG A 244 2.76 -0.16 -11.97
CA ARG A 244 2.47 1.17 -11.41
C ARG A 244 1.64 1.09 -10.13
N VAL A 245 1.99 0.16 -9.25
CA VAL A 245 1.34 -0.03 -7.95
C VAL A 245 2.08 0.76 -6.90
N LEU A 246 1.34 1.53 -6.11
CA LEU A 246 1.85 2.25 -4.97
C LEU A 246 1.56 1.45 -3.70
N THR A 247 2.59 0.83 -3.12
CA THR A 247 2.47 0.03 -1.89
C THR A 247 2.57 0.89 -0.64
N ASP A 248 2.09 0.35 0.50
CA ASP A 248 2.22 1.03 1.78
C ASP A 248 3.70 1.23 2.17
N ILE A 249 4.59 0.30 1.79
CA ILE A 249 6.05 0.42 2.00
C ILE A 249 6.59 1.64 1.26
N ARG A 250 6.22 1.81 -0.03
CA ARG A 250 6.64 2.96 -0.82
C ARG A 250 6.07 4.27 -0.28
N LEU A 251 4.82 4.27 0.21
CA LEU A 251 4.22 5.42 0.88
C LEU A 251 5.00 5.82 2.13
N LEU A 252 5.38 4.86 2.98
CA LEU A 252 6.18 5.14 4.17
C LEU A 252 7.58 5.70 3.83
N GLU A 253 8.21 5.25 2.76
CA GLU A 253 9.46 5.84 2.24
C GLU A 253 9.28 7.30 1.84
N LEU A 254 8.18 7.58 1.12
CA LEU A 254 7.85 8.94 0.68
C LEU A 254 7.44 9.86 1.84
N SER A 255 6.97 9.32 2.96
CA SER A 255 6.64 10.12 4.15
C SER A 255 7.87 10.59 4.95
N ASN A 256 9.06 10.10 4.61
CA ASN A 256 10.28 10.46 5.34
C ASN A 256 10.66 11.92 5.06
N ILE A 257 10.79 12.72 6.12
CA ILE A 257 11.17 14.15 6.03
C ILE A 257 12.57 14.36 5.41
N ASN A 258 13.44 13.35 5.47
CA ASN A 258 14.75 13.39 4.82
C ASN A 258 14.66 13.22 3.28
N ASN A 259 13.46 13.01 2.71
CA ASN A 259 13.26 13.07 1.28
C ASN A 259 13.72 14.45 0.77
N PRO A 260 14.61 14.53 -0.24
CA PRO A 260 15.18 15.79 -0.69
C PRO A 260 14.15 16.84 -1.07
N LEU A 261 13.03 16.44 -1.68
CA LEU A 261 11.96 17.35 -2.08
C LEU A 261 11.20 17.88 -0.87
N LEU A 262 10.87 17.04 0.12
CA LEU A 262 10.22 17.46 1.36
C LEU A 262 11.12 18.36 2.21
N SER A 263 12.40 18.04 2.32
CA SER A 263 13.40 18.89 2.99
C SER A 263 13.50 20.27 2.33
N GLN A 264 13.55 20.32 1.00
CA GLN A 264 13.54 21.57 0.25
C GLN A 264 12.24 22.36 0.48
N PHE A 265 11.09 21.66 0.53
CA PHE A 265 9.80 22.29 0.79
C PHE A 265 9.74 22.91 2.19
N ALA A 266 10.17 22.17 3.21
CA ALA A 266 10.21 22.65 4.59
C ALA A 266 11.10 23.90 4.78
N VAL A 267 12.21 23.99 4.04
CA VAL A 267 13.13 25.12 4.13
C VAL A 267 12.65 26.33 3.34
N LYS A 268 12.18 26.14 2.09
CA LYS A 268 11.82 27.24 1.19
C LYS A 268 10.41 27.80 1.43
N ALA A 269 9.46 26.96 1.83
CA ALA A 269 8.07 27.34 2.07
C ALA A 269 7.54 26.71 3.38
N PRO A 270 8.12 27.12 4.54
CA PRO A 270 7.83 26.49 5.83
C PRO A 270 6.37 26.60 6.25
N GLY A 271 5.70 27.70 5.93
CA GLY A 271 4.26 27.87 6.21
C GLY A 271 3.41 26.87 5.43
N SER A 272 3.67 26.70 4.13
CA SER A 272 2.97 25.71 3.30
C SER A 272 3.31 24.27 3.70
N TYR A 273 4.54 24.01 4.13
CA TYR A 273 4.91 22.70 4.66
C TYR A 273 4.12 22.36 5.94
N ASN A 274 4.02 23.30 6.91
CA ASN A 274 3.22 23.12 8.12
C ASN A 274 1.72 22.93 7.81
N HIS A 275 1.19 23.72 6.88
CA HIS A 275 -0.17 23.52 6.35
C HIS A 275 -0.36 22.09 5.84
N SER A 276 0.57 21.59 5.03
CA SER A 276 0.52 20.24 4.47
C SER A 276 0.51 19.14 5.55
N LEU A 277 1.18 19.34 6.68
CA LEU A 277 1.14 18.40 7.81
C LEU A 277 -0.25 18.35 8.44
N ILE A 278 -0.89 19.52 8.63
CA ILE A 278 -2.23 19.62 9.20
C ILE A 278 -3.26 19.00 8.25
N VAL A 279 -3.23 19.37 6.96
CA VAL A 279 -4.07 18.78 5.91
C VAL A 279 -3.90 17.27 5.88
N GLY A 280 -2.66 16.77 6.00
CA GLY A 280 -2.37 15.34 6.06
C GLY A 280 -3.05 14.63 7.22
N THR A 281 -3.09 15.26 8.40
CA THR A 281 -3.77 14.70 9.57
C THR A 281 -5.29 14.69 9.37
N LEU A 282 -5.86 15.76 8.84
CA LEU A 282 -7.29 15.84 8.54
C LEU A 282 -7.70 14.79 7.49
N ALA A 283 -6.93 14.71 6.40
CA ALA A 283 -7.19 13.77 5.32
C ALA A 283 -7.06 12.30 5.76
N GLU A 284 -6.09 12.00 6.64
CA GLU A 284 -5.93 10.66 7.22
C GLU A 284 -7.14 10.25 8.06
N GLU A 285 -7.60 11.13 8.97
CA GLU A 285 -8.75 10.84 9.84
C GLU A 285 -10.07 10.74 9.05
N ALA A 286 -10.26 11.61 8.06
CA ALA A 286 -11.38 11.53 7.15
C ALA A 286 -11.39 10.22 6.34
N ALA A 287 -10.24 9.84 5.78
CA ALA A 287 -10.11 8.59 5.04
C ALA A 287 -10.38 7.35 5.90
N LYS A 288 -9.89 7.33 7.16
CA LYS A 288 -10.21 6.27 8.12
C LYS A 288 -11.71 6.14 8.36
N SER A 289 -12.42 7.26 8.50
CA SER A 289 -13.85 7.29 8.82
C SER A 289 -14.74 6.63 7.77
N ILE A 290 -14.29 6.61 6.51
CA ILE A 290 -15.03 6.06 5.37
C ILE A 290 -14.37 4.82 4.75
N GLY A 291 -13.29 4.31 5.35
CA GLY A 291 -12.55 3.14 4.86
C GLY A 291 -11.82 3.39 3.53
N ALA A 292 -11.39 4.64 3.26
CA ALA A 292 -10.49 5.00 2.16
C ALA A 292 -9.02 4.78 2.56
N ASN A 293 -8.07 5.00 1.64
CA ASN A 293 -6.65 4.79 1.92
C ASN A 293 -6.06 5.94 2.76
N SER A 294 -6.09 5.80 4.08
CA SER A 294 -5.65 6.82 5.02
C SER A 294 -4.15 7.14 4.92
N LEU A 295 -3.30 6.12 4.73
CA LEU A 295 -1.87 6.32 4.58
C LEU A 295 -1.56 7.10 3.28
N PHE A 296 -2.22 6.76 2.17
CA PHE A 296 -2.10 7.51 0.93
C PHE A 296 -2.52 8.97 1.10
N CYS A 297 -3.67 9.21 1.74
CA CYS A 297 -4.13 10.55 2.03
C CYS A 297 -3.11 11.35 2.83
N ARG A 298 -2.55 10.78 3.91
CA ARG A 298 -1.53 11.46 4.70
C ARG A 298 -0.29 11.80 3.90
N VAL A 299 0.25 10.83 3.14
CA VAL A 299 1.53 11.01 2.42
C VAL A 299 1.38 11.95 1.23
N ALA A 300 0.29 11.84 0.47
CA ALA A 300 0.05 12.72 -0.66
C ALA A 300 -0.13 14.20 -0.22
N ALA A 301 -0.66 14.43 1.01
CA ALA A 301 -0.75 15.78 1.57
C ALA A 301 0.62 16.48 1.67
N PHE A 302 1.68 15.74 1.94
CA PHE A 302 3.01 16.35 2.02
C PHE A 302 3.51 16.92 0.68
N TYR A 303 2.91 16.51 -0.42
CA TYR A 303 3.32 16.85 -1.78
C TYR A 303 2.34 17.73 -2.55
N HIS A 304 1.09 17.91 -2.08
CA HIS A 304 0.07 18.60 -2.88
C HIS A 304 0.45 20.02 -3.24
N ASP A 305 1.16 20.70 -2.36
CA ASP A 305 1.52 22.13 -2.43
C ASP A 305 3.01 22.40 -2.73
N ILE A 306 3.78 21.38 -3.14
CA ILE A 306 5.23 21.54 -3.41
C ILE A 306 5.55 22.59 -4.47
N GLY A 307 4.60 22.90 -5.35
CA GLY A 307 4.78 23.96 -6.35
C GLY A 307 4.98 25.35 -5.76
N LYS A 308 4.51 25.58 -4.53
CA LYS A 308 4.70 26.83 -3.79
C LYS A 308 6.18 27.15 -3.47
N ILE A 309 7.07 26.15 -3.56
CA ILE A 309 8.55 26.34 -3.45
C ILE A 309 9.07 27.39 -4.44
N ARG A 310 8.43 27.55 -5.60
CA ARG A 310 8.90 28.46 -6.67
C ARG A 310 8.76 29.94 -6.33
N LYS A 311 7.67 30.29 -5.64
CA LYS A 311 7.34 31.69 -5.27
C LYS A 311 6.63 31.70 -3.91
N PRO A 312 7.32 31.30 -2.82
CA PRO A 312 6.65 31.11 -1.52
C PRO A 312 6.06 32.41 -0.97
N GLU A 313 6.64 33.56 -1.28
CA GLU A 313 6.21 34.87 -0.81
C GLU A 313 4.83 35.31 -1.28
N TYR A 314 4.30 34.68 -2.34
CA TYR A 314 2.94 34.97 -2.81
C TYR A 314 1.84 34.20 -2.05
N TYR A 315 2.21 33.26 -1.18
CA TYR A 315 1.25 32.48 -0.40
C TYR A 315 1.22 32.97 1.03
N VAL A 316 0.02 33.34 1.52
CA VAL A 316 -0.20 34.05 2.78
C VAL A 316 0.46 33.36 3.98
N GLU A 317 0.51 32.05 4.00
CA GLU A 317 1.11 31.24 5.07
C GLU A 317 2.64 31.37 5.14
N ASN A 318 3.32 31.87 4.09
CA ASN A 318 4.77 32.09 4.06
C ASN A 318 5.15 33.58 4.14
N GLN A 319 4.18 34.50 4.11
CA GLN A 319 4.44 35.92 4.12
C GLN A 319 4.96 36.38 5.49
N ARG A 320 6.01 37.24 5.48
CA ARG A 320 6.59 37.85 6.68
C ARG A 320 6.44 39.38 6.70
N GLY A 321 5.75 39.97 5.71
CA GLY A 321 5.61 41.42 5.53
C GLY A 321 4.38 41.73 4.69
N GLY A 322 4.41 42.85 3.93
CA GLY A 322 3.28 43.22 3.06
C GLY A 322 2.94 42.19 2.00
N ASN A 323 1.68 42.17 1.58
CA ASN A 323 1.20 41.22 0.60
C ASN A 323 1.63 41.61 -0.84
N PRO A 324 2.45 40.81 -1.56
CA PRO A 324 2.84 41.09 -2.94
C PRO A 324 1.66 41.27 -3.91
N HIS A 325 0.52 40.64 -3.63
CA HIS A 325 -0.70 40.76 -4.43
C HIS A 325 -1.35 42.15 -4.40
N ASP A 326 -0.99 43.02 -3.47
CA ASP A 326 -1.53 44.38 -3.39
C ASP A 326 -1.07 45.25 -4.56
N ARG A 327 0.08 44.90 -5.16
CA ARG A 327 0.69 45.60 -6.30
C ARG A 327 0.32 44.97 -7.66
N LEU A 328 -0.48 43.93 -7.67
CA LEU A 328 -0.83 43.19 -8.87
C LEU A 328 -2.31 43.34 -9.20
N SER A 329 -2.62 43.23 -10.50
CA SER A 329 -4.02 43.06 -10.91
C SER A 329 -4.60 41.76 -10.38
N PRO A 330 -5.92 41.68 -10.15
CA PRO A 330 -6.56 40.43 -9.72
C PRO A 330 -6.29 39.26 -10.66
N TYR A 331 -6.27 39.50 -11.98
CA TYR A 331 -5.95 38.47 -13.01
C TYR A 331 -4.52 37.93 -12.86
N MET A 332 -3.54 38.82 -12.67
CA MET A 332 -2.15 38.41 -12.47
C MET A 332 -1.99 37.62 -11.19
N SER A 333 -2.68 38.03 -10.12
CA SER A 333 -2.71 37.32 -8.85
C SER A 333 -3.27 35.92 -8.98
N ALA A 334 -4.40 35.77 -9.69
CA ALA A 334 -5.01 34.46 -9.97
C ALA A 334 -4.06 33.53 -10.76
N LEU A 335 -3.38 34.07 -11.79
CA LEU A 335 -2.40 33.31 -12.57
C LEU A 335 -1.22 32.83 -11.72
N ILE A 336 -0.68 33.68 -10.83
CA ILE A 336 0.42 33.32 -9.94
C ILE A 336 -0.01 32.23 -8.95
N ILE A 337 -1.21 32.39 -8.37
CA ILE A 337 -1.74 31.39 -7.44
C ILE A 337 -1.97 30.06 -8.17
N ALA A 338 -2.62 30.06 -9.34
CA ALA A 338 -2.85 28.83 -10.10
C ALA A 338 -1.54 28.15 -10.58
N ALA A 339 -0.46 28.90 -10.74
CA ALA A 339 0.81 28.37 -11.26
C ALA A 339 1.42 27.30 -10.37
N HIS A 340 1.17 27.32 -9.01
CA HIS A 340 1.72 26.29 -8.12
C HIS A 340 1.27 24.86 -8.51
N VAL A 341 0.07 24.73 -9.04
CA VAL A 341 -0.45 23.42 -9.49
C VAL A 341 0.42 22.86 -10.61
N LYS A 342 0.69 23.67 -11.63
CA LYS A 342 1.54 23.27 -12.77
C LYS A 342 3.00 23.04 -12.33
N ASP A 343 3.54 23.94 -11.51
CA ASP A 343 4.90 23.82 -10.97
C ASP A 343 5.01 22.59 -10.04
N GLY A 344 3.99 22.30 -9.25
CA GLY A 344 3.93 21.14 -8.38
C GLY A 344 3.96 19.84 -9.14
N VAL A 345 3.13 19.69 -10.19
CA VAL A 345 3.15 18.52 -11.08
C VAL A 345 4.53 18.31 -11.69
N ARG A 346 5.17 19.40 -12.16
CA ARG A 346 6.51 19.33 -12.74
C ARG A 346 7.54 18.87 -11.71
N LEU A 347 7.59 19.50 -10.54
CA LEU A 347 8.52 19.13 -9.47
C LEU A 347 8.31 17.70 -8.98
N ALA A 348 7.06 17.25 -8.86
CA ALA A 348 6.72 15.88 -8.48
C ALA A 348 7.26 14.86 -9.48
N ARG A 349 7.10 15.12 -10.78
CA ARG A 349 7.61 14.24 -11.84
C ARG A 349 9.13 14.26 -11.94
N GLU A 350 9.76 15.43 -11.83
CA GLU A 350 11.22 15.59 -11.79
C GLU A 350 11.83 14.79 -10.62
N ALA A 351 11.14 14.74 -9.48
CA ALA A 351 11.54 13.96 -8.31
C ALA A 351 11.19 12.46 -8.39
N GLY A 352 10.58 12.00 -9.47
CA GLY A 352 10.20 10.58 -9.65
C GLY A 352 9.10 10.10 -8.72
N LEU A 353 8.20 11.00 -8.30
CA LEU A 353 7.05 10.59 -7.48
C LEU A 353 6.08 9.71 -8.28
N PRO A 354 5.42 8.74 -7.63
CA PRO A 354 4.37 7.93 -8.26
C PRO A 354 3.25 8.79 -8.83
N GLU A 355 2.74 8.44 -10.02
CA GLU A 355 1.69 9.21 -10.70
C GLU A 355 0.44 9.40 -9.83
N GLN A 356 0.10 8.43 -8.96
CA GLN A 356 -1.03 8.57 -8.03
C GLN A 356 -0.87 9.75 -7.06
N ILE A 357 0.36 10.10 -6.66
CA ILE A 357 0.64 11.28 -5.84
C ILE A 357 0.66 12.53 -6.72
N VAL A 358 1.26 12.44 -7.92
CA VAL A 358 1.26 13.54 -8.90
C VAL A 358 -0.16 13.96 -9.26
N ASP A 359 -1.07 13.00 -9.43
CA ASP A 359 -2.47 13.25 -9.78
C ASP A 359 -3.26 14.03 -8.71
N ILE A 360 -2.85 13.96 -7.44
CA ILE A 360 -3.49 14.74 -6.37
C ILE A 360 -3.20 16.23 -6.53
N VAL A 361 -2.01 16.60 -7.02
CA VAL A 361 -1.59 18.00 -7.14
C VAL A 361 -2.58 18.87 -7.96
N PRO A 362 -3.04 18.47 -9.16
CA PRO A 362 -4.05 19.25 -9.87
C PRO A 362 -5.47 19.07 -9.32
N GLN A 363 -5.77 17.96 -8.66
CA GLN A 363 -7.12 17.63 -8.22
C GLN A 363 -7.52 18.28 -6.89
N HIS A 364 -6.56 18.69 -6.04
CA HIS A 364 -6.88 19.22 -4.71
C HIS A 364 -7.63 20.56 -4.76
N HIS A 365 -7.44 21.35 -5.80
CA HIS A 365 -8.27 22.52 -6.06
C HIS A 365 -9.37 22.30 -7.10
N GLY A 366 -9.27 21.24 -7.90
CA GLY A 366 -10.24 20.94 -8.96
C GLY A 366 -10.39 22.10 -9.93
N THR A 367 -11.64 22.51 -10.17
CA THR A 367 -12.00 23.68 -10.98
C THR A 367 -12.64 24.78 -10.13
N ARG A 368 -12.31 24.88 -8.85
CA ARG A 368 -12.87 25.88 -7.91
C ARG A 368 -12.48 27.29 -8.32
N VAL A 369 -13.34 28.24 -7.97
CA VAL A 369 -13.09 29.67 -8.17
C VAL A 369 -12.16 30.21 -7.09
N MET A 370 -11.17 31.01 -7.48
CA MET A 370 -10.36 31.83 -6.58
C MET A 370 -11.17 33.07 -6.15
N GLY A 371 -12.12 32.85 -5.26
CA GLY A 371 -13.20 33.80 -4.92
C GLY A 371 -12.71 35.19 -4.54
N TYR A 372 -11.64 35.28 -3.75
CA TYR A 372 -11.07 36.57 -3.31
C TYR A 372 -10.64 37.44 -4.51
N PHE A 373 -9.95 36.89 -5.49
CA PHE A 373 -9.47 37.64 -6.65
C PHE A 373 -10.60 37.92 -7.64
N TYR A 374 -11.54 36.99 -7.78
CA TYR A 374 -12.74 37.19 -8.58
C TYR A 374 -13.58 38.35 -8.04
N ASP A 375 -13.87 38.38 -6.76
CA ASP A 375 -14.60 39.48 -6.11
C ASP A 375 -13.85 40.82 -6.19
N LYS A 376 -12.53 40.81 -6.01
CA LYS A 376 -11.68 41.97 -6.18
C LYS A 376 -11.75 42.49 -7.64
N ALA A 377 -11.69 41.61 -8.62
CA ALA A 377 -11.82 41.97 -10.04
C ALA A 377 -13.19 42.61 -10.34
N ARG A 378 -14.27 41.98 -9.84
CA ARG A 378 -15.65 42.51 -10.04
C ARG A 378 -15.84 43.89 -9.44
N ARG A 379 -15.24 44.18 -8.27
CA ARG A 379 -15.35 45.48 -7.61
C ARG A 379 -14.50 46.56 -8.29
N SER A 380 -13.43 46.20 -8.98
CA SER A 380 -12.48 47.11 -9.63
C SER A 380 -12.70 47.19 -11.15
N SER A 381 -13.67 46.44 -11.73
CA SER A 381 -13.95 46.45 -13.15
C SER A 381 -14.72 47.71 -13.57
N ASP A 382 -14.36 48.25 -14.75
CA ASP A 382 -15.12 49.29 -15.43
C ASP A 382 -16.38 48.64 -16.04
N PRO A 383 -17.59 49.11 -15.68
CA PRO A 383 -18.85 48.60 -16.25
C PRO A 383 -18.91 48.64 -17.77
N SER A 384 -18.17 49.58 -18.42
CA SER A 384 -18.12 49.73 -19.87
C SER A 384 -17.38 48.61 -20.59
N LEU A 385 -16.50 47.86 -19.88
CA LEU A 385 -15.70 46.74 -20.44
C LEU A 385 -16.41 45.39 -20.39
N GLY A 386 -17.67 45.36 -19.91
CA GLY A 386 -18.42 44.11 -19.76
C GLY A 386 -18.15 43.36 -18.45
N PRO A 387 -18.88 42.25 -18.21
CA PRO A 387 -18.75 41.47 -16.97
C PRO A 387 -17.44 40.72 -16.92
N VAL A 388 -16.82 40.67 -15.70
CA VAL A 388 -15.65 39.85 -15.43
C VAL A 388 -16.01 38.37 -15.56
N ALA A 389 -15.31 37.65 -16.41
CA ALA A 389 -15.55 36.21 -16.62
C ALA A 389 -15.05 35.41 -15.43
N GLU A 390 -15.91 34.62 -14.78
CA GLU A 390 -15.55 33.76 -13.68
C GLU A 390 -14.56 32.68 -14.10
N ALA A 391 -14.59 32.24 -15.35
CA ALA A 391 -13.69 31.21 -15.91
C ALA A 391 -12.20 31.60 -15.79
N ASP A 392 -11.88 32.90 -15.85
CA ASP A 392 -10.51 33.40 -15.74
C ASP A 392 -9.93 33.27 -14.31
N PHE A 393 -10.80 33.02 -13.34
CA PHE A 393 -10.47 32.86 -11.94
C PHE A 393 -10.67 31.44 -11.42
N ARG A 394 -10.91 30.46 -12.32
CA ARG A 394 -11.00 29.06 -11.94
C ARG A 394 -9.67 28.35 -12.07
N TYR A 395 -9.42 27.39 -11.16
CA TYR A 395 -8.31 26.47 -11.30
C TYR A 395 -8.50 25.57 -12.53
N PRO A 396 -7.41 25.10 -13.18
CA PRO A 396 -7.51 24.39 -14.45
C PRO A 396 -8.07 22.97 -14.34
N GLY A 397 -8.16 22.42 -13.12
CA GLY A 397 -8.64 21.07 -12.89
C GLY A 397 -7.57 19.98 -13.13
N PRO A 398 -7.98 18.73 -13.24
CA PRO A 398 -9.35 18.21 -13.22
C PRO A 398 -9.99 18.22 -11.83
N LYS A 399 -11.33 18.01 -11.77
CA LYS A 399 -12.04 17.73 -10.53
C LYS A 399 -11.53 16.46 -9.88
N PRO A 400 -11.76 16.23 -8.56
CA PRO A 400 -11.42 14.99 -7.89
C PRO A 400 -11.99 13.76 -8.61
N GLN A 401 -11.10 12.80 -8.93
CA GLN A 401 -11.44 11.57 -9.66
C GLN A 401 -11.58 10.35 -8.72
N THR A 402 -11.16 10.50 -7.47
CA THR A 402 -11.17 9.43 -6.46
C THR A 402 -11.71 9.96 -5.14
N ARG A 403 -12.13 9.05 -4.26
CA ARG A 403 -12.56 9.40 -2.90
C ARG A 403 -11.44 10.11 -2.12
N GLU A 404 -10.21 9.64 -2.31
CA GLU A 404 -9.03 10.22 -1.69
C GLU A 404 -8.78 11.65 -2.17
N ALA A 405 -8.87 11.92 -3.48
CA ALA A 405 -8.72 13.26 -4.03
C ALA A 405 -9.82 14.23 -3.55
N ALA A 406 -11.05 13.74 -3.41
CA ALA A 406 -12.14 14.51 -2.83
C ALA A 406 -11.94 14.83 -1.35
N ILE A 407 -11.45 13.86 -0.56
CA ILE A 407 -11.03 14.09 0.84
C ILE A 407 -9.96 15.18 0.90
N PHE A 408 -9.01 15.17 -0.01
CA PHE A 408 -7.98 16.21 -0.11
C PHE A 408 -8.56 17.59 -0.29
N MET A 409 -9.38 17.78 -1.32
CA MET A 409 -10.04 19.05 -1.59
C MET A 409 -10.79 19.58 -0.37
N LEU A 410 -11.52 18.68 0.31
CA LEU A 410 -12.26 19.04 1.53
C LEU A 410 -11.31 19.41 2.68
N SER A 411 -10.24 18.62 2.90
CA SER A 411 -9.29 18.83 3.99
C SER A 411 -8.53 20.15 3.84
N ASP A 412 -8.04 20.43 2.63
CA ASP A 412 -7.34 21.68 2.30
C ASP A 412 -8.24 22.91 2.53
N ALA A 413 -9.45 22.87 1.97
CA ALA A 413 -10.41 23.96 2.10
C ALA A 413 -10.87 24.19 3.55
N VAL A 414 -11.06 23.11 4.31
CA VAL A 414 -11.48 23.17 5.72
C VAL A 414 -10.33 23.67 6.59
N GLU A 415 -9.08 23.23 6.37
CA GLU A 415 -7.91 23.74 7.10
C GLU A 415 -7.77 25.25 6.88
N ALA A 416 -7.79 25.69 5.63
CA ALA A 416 -7.65 27.09 5.28
C ALA A 416 -8.75 27.97 5.91
N ALA A 417 -9.99 27.48 5.93
CA ALA A 417 -11.11 28.19 6.55
C ALA A 417 -11.04 28.16 8.10
N ALA A 418 -10.66 27.03 8.70
CA ALA A 418 -10.56 26.92 10.15
C ALA A 418 -9.51 27.86 10.76
N ARG A 419 -8.42 28.15 10.03
CA ARG A 419 -7.38 29.11 10.45
C ARG A 419 -7.88 30.55 10.58
N THR A 420 -8.98 30.91 9.94
CA THR A 420 -9.56 32.25 10.00
C THR A 420 -10.57 32.45 11.13
N VAL A 421 -10.80 31.42 11.95
CA VAL A 421 -11.73 31.48 13.08
C VAL A 421 -11.03 32.03 14.31
N ASP A 422 -11.44 33.20 14.79
CA ASP A 422 -10.80 33.90 15.94
C ASP A 422 -10.92 33.11 17.26
N ASP A 423 -12.03 32.41 17.47
CA ASP A 423 -12.28 31.61 18.67
C ASP A 423 -12.84 30.23 18.22
N PRO A 424 -11.95 29.24 17.99
CA PRO A 424 -12.31 27.97 17.34
C PRO A 424 -13.00 27.00 18.32
N THR A 425 -14.21 27.35 18.79
CA THR A 425 -15.05 26.42 19.55
C THR A 425 -15.57 25.29 18.65
N PRO A 426 -15.89 24.10 19.21
CA PRO A 426 -16.41 23.00 18.41
C PRO A 426 -17.66 23.36 17.59
N GLY A 427 -18.54 24.22 18.10
CA GLY A 427 -19.71 24.71 17.38
C GLY A 427 -19.35 25.53 16.15
N ARG A 428 -18.46 26.55 16.32
CA ARG A 428 -17.99 27.39 15.21
C ARG A 428 -17.20 26.61 14.16
N LEU A 429 -16.36 25.67 14.61
CA LEU A 429 -15.64 24.77 13.70
C LEU A 429 -16.62 23.91 12.91
N GLY A 430 -17.67 23.36 13.55
CA GLY A 430 -18.70 22.59 12.86
C GLY A 430 -19.43 23.39 11.78
N GLU A 431 -19.79 24.65 12.07
CA GLU A 431 -20.43 25.55 11.10
C GLU A 431 -19.52 25.84 9.91
N VAL A 432 -18.24 26.11 10.14
CA VAL A 432 -17.26 26.35 9.07
C VAL A 432 -17.05 25.11 8.22
N ILE A 433 -16.88 23.93 8.81
CA ILE A 433 -16.74 22.67 8.11
C ILE A 433 -17.96 22.44 7.20
N HIS A 434 -19.16 22.56 7.76
CA HIS A 434 -20.41 22.36 6.98
C HIS A 434 -20.55 23.37 5.83
N LYS A 435 -20.26 24.65 6.09
CA LYS A 435 -20.31 25.71 5.06
C LYS A 435 -19.35 25.45 3.92
N VAL A 436 -18.12 25.04 4.21
CA VAL A 436 -17.09 24.73 3.21
C VAL A 436 -17.46 23.50 2.39
N THR A 437 -17.86 22.42 3.06
CA THR A 437 -18.31 21.18 2.38
C THR A 437 -19.48 21.46 1.46
N ARG A 438 -20.49 22.17 1.96
CA ARG A 438 -21.67 22.56 1.16
C ARG A 438 -21.31 23.40 -0.05
N ALA A 439 -20.38 24.37 0.09
CA ALA A 439 -19.95 25.21 -1.04
C ALA A 439 -19.26 24.36 -2.13
N ILE A 440 -18.44 23.39 -1.77
CA ILE A 440 -17.75 22.49 -2.70
C ILE A 440 -18.75 21.58 -3.43
N VAL A 441 -19.76 21.07 -2.72
CA VAL A 441 -20.85 20.25 -3.31
C VAL A 441 -21.67 21.09 -4.29
N LEU A 442 -22.05 22.31 -3.90
CA LEU A 442 -22.86 23.21 -4.77
C LEU A 442 -22.08 23.67 -6.01
N ASP A 443 -20.75 23.84 -5.92
CA ASP A 443 -19.87 24.11 -7.07
C ASP A 443 -19.59 22.84 -7.90
N ARG A 444 -20.28 21.74 -7.60
CA ARG A 444 -20.23 20.47 -8.34
C ARG A 444 -18.80 19.89 -8.48
N GLN A 445 -17.95 20.13 -7.50
CA GLN A 445 -16.56 19.68 -7.55
C GLN A 445 -16.44 18.17 -7.28
N LEU A 446 -17.42 17.55 -6.65
CA LEU A 446 -17.41 16.12 -6.28
C LEU A 446 -18.17 15.22 -7.25
N ASP A 447 -18.64 15.76 -8.39
CA ASP A 447 -19.48 15.03 -9.36
C ASP A 447 -18.74 13.85 -10.04
N GLU A 448 -17.40 13.86 -10.06
CA GLU A 448 -16.59 12.89 -10.76
C GLU A 448 -15.94 11.84 -9.81
N CYS A 449 -16.37 11.80 -8.54
CA CYS A 449 -15.86 10.85 -7.55
C CYS A 449 -16.99 10.05 -6.88
N ASP A 450 -16.64 8.85 -6.39
CA ASP A 450 -17.59 7.89 -5.77
C ASP A 450 -17.82 8.21 -4.28
N LEU A 451 -18.08 9.47 -3.88
CA LEU A 451 -18.45 9.83 -2.50
C LEU A 451 -19.98 9.88 -2.36
N THR A 452 -20.48 9.31 -1.26
CA THR A 452 -21.90 9.40 -0.88
C THR A 452 -22.13 10.52 0.13
N PHE A 453 -23.38 10.97 0.29
CA PHE A 453 -23.75 11.93 1.34
C PHE A 453 -23.44 11.38 2.75
N ALA A 454 -23.62 10.08 2.98
CA ALA A 454 -23.24 9.44 4.22
C ALA A 454 -21.71 9.43 4.49
N ASP A 455 -20.89 9.38 3.42
CA ASP A 455 -19.45 9.54 3.54
C ASP A 455 -19.10 11.00 3.90
N LEU A 456 -19.77 12.00 3.31
CA LEU A 456 -19.54 13.40 3.63
C LEU A 456 -19.84 13.71 5.11
N GLU A 457 -20.94 13.19 5.65
CA GLU A 457 -21.26 13.34 7.07
C GLU A 457 -20.17 12.76 7.99
N LYS A 458 -19.66 11.56 7.67
CA LYS A 458 -18.55 10.94 8.42
C LYS A 458 -17.27 11.75 8.31
N ILE A 459 -16.96 12.30 7.14
CA ILE A 459 -15.80 13.16 6.89
C ILE A 459 -15.91 14.45 7.73
N GLU A 460 -17.04 15.14 7.70
CA GLU A 460 -17.28 16.35 8.51
C GLU A 460 -17.10 16.06 10.01
N GLY A 461 -17.65 14.95 10.51
CA GLY A 461 -17.46 14.51 11.88
C GLY A 461 -16.00 14.18 12.22
N ALA A 462 -15.24 13.62 11.29
CA ALA A 462 -13.80 13.37 11.46
C ALA A 462 -12.99 14.67 11.51
N PHE A 463 -13.28 15.63 10.62
CA PHE A 463 -12.67 16.95 10.67
C PHE A 463 -12.94 17.69 11.97
N LEU A 464 -14.19 17.67 12.44
CA LEU A 464 -14.55 18.32 13.70
C LEU A 464 -13.76 17.76 14.87
N ARG A 465 -13.66 16.43 14.99
CA ARG A 465 -12.86 15.80 16.05
C ARG A 465 -11.39 16.17 15.98
N ALA A 466 -10.80 16.11 14.79
CA ALA A 466 -9.39 16.41 14.58
C ALA A 466 -9.08 17.88 14.88
N LEU A 467 -9.85 18.83 14.32
CA LEU A 467 -9.66 20.26 14.57
C LEU A 467 -9.94 20.63 16.04
N SER A 468 -10.98 20.08 16.66
CA SER A 468 -11.24 20.33 18.08
C SER A 468 -10.06 19.88 18.96
N SER A 469 -9.42 18.76 18.61
CA SER A 469 -8.22 18.30 19.32
C SER A 469 -7.01 19.22 19.10
N MET A 470 -6.83 19.76 17.88
CA MET A 470 -5.72 20.66 17.56
C MET A 470 -5.86 22.05 18.20
N TYR A 471 -7.10 22.54 18.29
CA TYR A 471 -7.42 23.86 18.85
C TYR A 471 -7.78 23.83 20.34
N HIS A 472 -7.60 22.69 21.04
CA HIS A 472 -7.83 22.65 22.49
C HIS A 472 -6.94 23.69 23.18
N HIS A 473 -7.56 24.65 23.86
CA HIS A 473 -6.86 25.63 24.68
C HIS A 473 -6.06 24.90 25.76
N ARG A 474 -4.75 25.14 25.81
CA ARG A 474 -3.97 24.80 27.00
C ARG A 474 -4.59 25.52 28.17
N VAL A 475 -4.92 24.77 29.22
CA VAL A 475 -5.32 25.33 30.51
C VAL A 475 -4.24 26.33 30.93
N ASP A 476 -4.62 27.61 31.16
CA ASP A 476 -3.70 28.60 31.73
C ASP A 476 -3.21 28.06 33.07
N TYR A 477 -1.95 27.72 33.18
CA TYR A 477 -1.35 27.35 34.47
C TYR A 477 -1.33 28.57 35.37
N PRO A 478 -2.06 28.60 36.50
CA PRO A 478 -2.05 29.71 37.42
C PRO A 478 -0.63 29.92 37.92
N GLY A 479 -0.03 31.09 37.61
CA GLY A 479 1.30 31.47 38.05
C GLY A 479 2.40 31.56 37.00
N PHE A 480 2.13 31.23 35.72
CA PHE A 480 3.07 31.44 34.62
C PHE A 480 2.49 32.44 33.62
N ASP A 481 2.99 33.68 33.66
CA ASP A 481 2.73 34.68 32.62
C ASP A 481 3.73 34.50 31.46
N PHE A 482 3.26 33.88 30.37
CA PHE A 482 4.05 33.68 29.14
C PHE A 482 4.08 34.94 28.24
N GLY A 483 4.05 36.14 28.83
CA GLY A 483 4.31 37.39 28.12
C GLY A 483 3.25 37.71 27.04
N ARG A 484 1.98 37.62 27.37
CA ARG A 484 0.94 38.32 26.60
C ARG A 484 1.15 39.79 26.79
N GLY A 485 1.69 40.50 25.80
CA GLY A 485 1.76 41.94 25.77
C GLY A 485 0.40 42.56 26.10
N PRO A 486 0.36 43.80 26.60
CA PRO A 486 -0.85 44.44 27.11
C PRO A 486 -1.94 44.43 26.04
N ARG A 487 -3.11 43.86 26.41
CA ARG A 487 -4.32 43.95 25.57
C ARG A 487 -4.64 45.44 25.39
N SER A 488 -4.87 45.84 24.15
CA SER A 488 -5.20 47.21 23.75
C SER A 488 -6.61 47.69 24.18
N ASP A 489 -7.28 46.98 25.06
CA ASP A 489 -8.60 47.36 25.57
C ASP A 489 -8.40 48.15 26.85
N GLY A 490 -8.35 49.47 26.72
CA GLY A 490 -8.17 50.52 27.75
C GLY A 490 -9.02 50.42 29.03
N ARG A 491 -9.10 49.25 29.65
CA ARG A 491 -9.65 49.05 30.99
C ARG A 491 -8.51 48.82 31.98
N ALA A 492 -8.26 49.87 32.79
CA ALA A 492 -7.35 49.82 33.92
C ALA A 492 -7.74 48.68 34.87
N ALA A 493 -6.76 47.86 35.27
CA ALA A 493 -6.92 46.85 36.27
C ALA A 493 -7.28 47.50 37.61
N PRO A 494 -8.21 46.96 38.41
CA PRO A 494 -8.48 47.47 39.77
C PRO A 494 -7.21 47.27 40.63
N ALA A 495 -6.88 48.34 41.42
CA ALA A 495 -5.74 48.34 42.32
C ALA A 495 -5.83 47.25 43.38
N PRO A 496 -4.73 46.63 43.82
CA PRO A 496 -4.73 45.61 44.85
C PRO A 496 -5.24 46.17 46.16
N ALA A 497 -6.23 45.49 46.79
CA ALA A 497 -6.75 45.84 48.11
C ALA A 497 -5.64 45.74 49.19
N GLU A 498 -5.34 46.84 49.88
CA GLU A 498 -4.47 46.87 51.05
C GLU A 498 -4.99 45.89 52.13
N ARG A 499 -4.20 44.89 52.45
CA ARG A 499 -4.42 44.04 53.63
C ARG A 499 -4.14 44.87 54.89
N ARG A 500 -5.19 45.39 55.51
CA ARG A 500 -5.13 45.90 56.91
C ARG A 500 -4.75 44.76 57.87
N GLY A 501 -3.62 45.00 58.53
CA GLY A 501 -3.14 44.08 59.54
C GLY A 501 -4.08 43.94 60.73
N ALA A 502 -4.41 42.74 61.12
CA ALA A 502 -5.02 42.39 62.38
C ALA A 502 -3.89 41.97 63.34
N LYS A 503 -3.58 42.86 64.31
CA LYS A 503 -2.85 42.51 65.53
C LYS A 503 -3.82 41.79 66.44
N GLY A 504 -3.54 40.53 66.78
CA GLY A 504 -4.18 39.78 67.86
C GLY A 504 -3.18 39.48 68.99
N PRO A 505 -3.59 39.50 70.27
CA PRO A 505 -2.63 39.43 71.35
C PRO A 505 -2.28 38.00 71.79
N LEU A 506 -1.06 37.95 72.34
CA LEU A 506 -0.54 36.82 73.12
C LEU A 506 -1.46 36.38 74.24
N ARG A 507 -1.77 35.09 74.34
CA ARG A 507 -1.62 34.23 75.54
C ARG A 507 -1.64 32.74 75.17
#